data_45acf78ffed6d7e25e52927c100d948d
#
_entry.id   45acf78ffed6d7e25e52927c100d948d
#
_cell.length_a   1.000
_cell.length_b   1.000
_cell.length_c   1.000
_cell.angle_alpha   90.00
_cell.angle_beta   90.00
_cell.angle_gamma   90.00
#
_symmetry.space_group_name_H-M   'P 1'
#
loop_
_entity.id
_entity.type
_entity.pdbx_description
1 polymer ?
#
loop_
_entity_poly.entity_id
_entity_poly.type
_entity_poly.pdbx_seq_one_letter_code
_entity_poly.pdbx_strand_id
1 'polypeptide(L)'
;SSDLMGHGLRKDLAEKLKALNPRFLRFPGGCIVEGFSPETAMRFRNVIGPVWERPGHQLMWHYRSYNGLGFHEYLQLCEDLDMEPLYVCNCGMTCQGRAPVLFEGEELEDMLQDTLDAIEYAVGGKDTVWGSLRAQMGHPEPFRMNYIEIGNENFGPDYEMRYRKFFDTIRARYPNIRLIANTHLEKQGIPADIVDEHFYSTAEFFAENIHYYDGYD
;
A
#
# COMPACT_ATOMS: atom_id res chain seq x y z
N SER A 1 -25.13 -17.80 4.23
CA SER A 1 -24.10 -17.05 4.96
C SER A 1 -24.14 -15.58 4.56
N SER A 2 -24.12 -14.66 5.51
CA SER A 2 -23.96 -13.22 5.28
C SER A 2 -22.48 -12.83 5.00
N ASP A 3 -21.59 -13.80 5.03
CA ASP A 3 -20.16 -13.70 4.95
C ASP A 3 -19.64 -14.21 3.59
N LEU A 4 -18.75 -13.45 2.97
CA LEU A 4 -18.06 -13.82 1.74
C LEU A 4 -16.98 -14.86 2.06
N MET A 5 -17.07 -16.03 1.49
CA MET A 5 -16.07 -17.12 1.55
C MET A 5 -15.63 -17.56 2.96
N GLY A 6 -16.24 -17.03 4.02
CA GLY A 6 -15.80 -17.27 5.41
C GLY A 6 -14.75 -16.29 5.92
N HIS A 7 -14.44 -15.24 5.16
CA HIS A 7 -13.36 -14.29 5.44
C HIS A 7 -13.81 -13.03 6.23
N GLY A 8 -15.01 -13.02 6.79
CA GLY A 8 -15.51 -11.92 7.64
C GLY A 8 -16.07 -10.72 6.89
N LEU A 9 -16.04 -10.71 5.57
CA LEU A 9 -16.54 -9.61 4.75
C LEU A 9 -18.03 -9.76 4.44
N ARG A 10 -18.78 -8.67 4.45
CA ARG A 10 -20.19 -8.67 4.06
C ARG A 10 -20.36 -9.09 2.61
N LYS A 11 -21.02 -10.23 2.42
CA LYS A 11 -21.22 -10.85 1.10
C LYS A 11 -21.96 -9.94 0.13
N ASP A 12 -23.01 -9.27 0.58
CA ASP A 12 -23.82 -8.39 -0.27
C ASP A 12 -23.03 -7.17 -0.81
N LEU A 13 -22.09 -6.63 -0.02
CA LEU A 13 -21.22 -5.55 -0.45
C LEU A 13 -20.10 -6.04 -1.38
N ALA A 14 -19.50 -7.17 -1.04
CA ALA A 14 -18.45 -7.77 -1.87
C ALA A 14 -18.98 -8.20 -3.25
N GLU A 15 -20.21 -8.73 -3.32
CA GLU A 15 -20.85 -9.06 -4.61
C GLU A 15 -21.13 -7.83 -5.47
N LYS A 16 -21.48 -6.68 -4.85
CA LYS A 16 -21.63 -5.41 -5.58
C LYS A 16 -20.29 -4.90 -6.11
N LEU A 17 -19.23 -4.99 -5.30
CA LEU A 17 -17.88 -4.64 -5.73
C LEU A 17 -17.43 -5.55 -6.89
N LYS A 18 -17.63 -6.85 -6.77
CA LYS A 18 -17.33 -7.82 -7.83
C LYS A 18 -18.06 -7.51 -9.15
N ALA A 19 -19.30 -7.05 -9.07
CA ALA A 19 -20.11 -6.69 -10.24
C ALA A 19 -19.53 -5.49 -11.03
N LEU A 20 -18.69 -4.65 -10.40
CA LEU A 20 -17.95 -3.59 -11.08
C LEU A 20 -16.77 -4.13 -11.90
N ASN A 21 -16.41 -5.40 -11.71
CA ASN A 21 -15.28 -6.07 -12.36
C ASN A 21 -13.96 -5.29 -12.22
N PRO A 22 -13.57 -4.88 -10.99
CA PRO A 22 -12.33 -4.16 -10.76
C PRO A 22 -11.13 -5.05 -11.10
N ARG A 23 -10.09 -4.45 -11.66
CA ARG A 23 -8.87 -5.18 -12.05
C ARG A 23 -7.80 -5.16 -10.97
N PHE A 24 -7.81 -4.16 -10.11
CA PHE A 24 -6.88 -4.03 -9.00
C PHE A 24 -7.55 -3.34 -7.81
N LEU A 25 -6.95 -3.49 -6.66
CA LEU A 25 -7.27 -2.77 -5.44
C LEU A 25 -6.02 -2.07 -4.92
N ARG A 26 -6.03 -0.73 -4.88
CA ARG A 26 -4.98 0.08 -4.23
C ARG A 26 -5.31 0.19 -2.75
N PHE A 27 -4.45 -0.38 -1.89
CA PHE A 27 -4.69 -0.48 -0.45
C PHE A 27 -3.40 -0.32 0.38
N PRO A 28 -3.50 0.00 1.67
CA PRO A 28 -4.65 0.57 2.37
C PRO A 28 -5.00 1.95 1.84
N GLY A 29 -4.14 2.50 1.00
CA GLY A 29 -4.30 3.68 0.17
C GLY A 29 -4.11 5.01 0.90
N GLY A 30 -3.84 6.06 0.13
CA GLY A 30 -3.91 7.44 0.54
C GLY A 30 -3.12 7.85 1.79
N CYS A 31 -3.48 9.00 2.32
CA CYS A 31 -2.89 9.58 3.52
C CYS A 31 -3.02 8.71 4.79
N ILE A 32 -3.84 7.66 4.77
CA ILE A 32 -3.92 6.70 5.89
C ILE A 32 -2.58 6.00 6.13
N VAL A 33 -1.81 5.75 5.08
CA VAL A 33 -0.48 5.11 5.17
C VAL A 33 0.51 6.04 5.85
N GLU A 34 0.45 7.33 5.52
CA GLU A 34 1.38 8.34 5.98
C GLU A 34 1.12 8.76 7.43
N GLY A 35 -0.16 8.87 7.81
CA GLY A 35 -0.54 9.49 9.08
C GLY A 35 -0.28 10.99 9.11
N PHE A 36 -0.55 11.62 10.25
CA PHE A 36 -0.28 13.04 10.52
C PHE A 36 0.76 13.25 11.63
N SER A 37 1.21 12.15 12.23
CA SER A 37 2.33 12.06 13.16
C SER A 37 2.98 10.67 13.06
N PRO A 38 4.19 10.46 13.56
CA PRO A 38 4.85 9.15 13.53
C PRO A 38 4.00 8.03 14.14
N GLU A 39 3.27 8.31 15.22
CA GLU A 39 2.42 7.35 15.93
C GLU A 39 1.16 6.97 15.15
N THR A 40 0.76 7.81 14.20
CA THR A 40 -0.42 7.58 13.36
C THR A 40 -0.08 7.06 11.97
N ALA A 41 1.22 6.97 11.63
CA ALA A 41 1.68 6.31 10.42
C ALA A 41 1.34 4.81 10.49
N MET A 42 0.79 4.28 9.40
CA MET A 42 0.42 2.87 9.35
C MET A 42 1.67 1.99 9.32
N ARG A 43 1.66 0.95 10.13
CA ARG A 43 2.66 -0.11 10.17
C ARG A 43 2.01 -1.44 9.81
N PHE A 44 2.63 -2.21 8.93
CA PHE A 44 2.18 -3.56 8.59
C PHE A 44 1.99 -4.42 9.86
N ARG A 45 2.95 -4.37 10.78
CA ARG A 45 2.94 -5.13 12.04
C ARG A 45 1.72 -4.86 12.92
N ASN A 46 1.09 -3.68 12.78
CA ASN A 46 -0.09 -3.27 13.55
C ASN A 46 -1.41 -3.68 12.89
N VAL A 47 -1.37 -4.18 11.66
CA VAL A 47 -2.57 -4.50 10.87
C VAL A 47 -2.62 -5.97 10.46
N ILE A 48 -1.86 -6.81 11.16
CA ILE A 48 -1.76 -8.25 10.95
C ILE A 48 -2.02 -9.00 12.27
N GLY A 49 -2.24 -10.31 12.22
CA GLY A 49 -2.56 -11.13 13.38
C GLY A 49 -4.05 -11.08 13.73
N PRO A 50 -4.45 -11.61 14.89
CA PRO A 50 -5.85 -11.62 15.34
C PRO A 50 -6.46 -10.22 15.40
N VAL A 51 -7.64 -10.03 14.84
CA VAL A 51 -8.28 -8.69 14.73
C VAL A 51 -8.45 -8.00 16.09
N TRP A 52 -8.74 -8.77 17.14
CA TRP A 52 -8.93 -8.23 18.50
C TRP A 52 -7.63 -7.83 19.21
N GLU A 53 -6.47 -8.18 18.67
CA GLU A 53 -5.15 -7.82 19.20
C GLU A 53 -4.54 -6.63 18.47
N ARG A 54 -5.13 -6.21 17.32
CA ARG A 54 -4.59 -5.10 16.52
C ARG A 54 -4.84 -3.76 17.23
N PRO A 55 -3.81 -2.94 17.40
CA PRO A 55 -4.01 -1.58 17.90
C PRO A 55 -4.76 -0.76 16.86
N GLY A 56 -5.76 -0.02 17.28
CA GLY A 56 -6.36 1.00 16.42
C GLY A 56 -5.45 2.23 16.33
N HIS A 57 -5.67 3.09 15.34
CA HIS A 57 -4.97 4.36 15.23
C HIS A 57 -5.90 5.50 14.85
N GLN A 58 -5.53 6.71 15.25
CA GLN A 58 -6.28 7.92 14.91
C GLN A 58 -5.99 8.30 13.46
N LEU A 59 -7.05 8.59 12.71
CA LEU A 59 -6.95 9.09 11.35
C LEU A 59 -7.03 10.63 11.32
N MET A 60 -6.45 11.23 10.29
CA MET A 60 -6.41 12.68 10.12
C MET A 60 -7.79 13.33 9.85
N TRP A 61 -8.80 12.52 9.59
CA TRP A 61 -10.19 12.98 9.38
C TRP A 61 -11.06 12.91 10.65
N HIS A 62 -10.43 12.94 11.83
CA HIS A 62 -11.09 12.97 13.14
C HIS A 62 -11.89 11.72 13.52
N TYR A 63 -11.58 10.59 12.92
CA TYR A 63 -12.10 9.29 13.34
C TYR A 63 -10.98 8.26 13.52
N ARG A 64 -11.32 7.15 14.13
CA ARG A 64 -10.34 6.09 14.46
C ARG A 64 -10.56 4.86 13.62
N SER A 65 -9.49 4.27 13.11
CA SER A 65 -9.49 2.92 12.55
C SER A 65 -9.21 1.91 13.66
N TYR A 66 -9.91 0.81 13.63
CA TYR A 66 -9.65 -0.35 14.49
C TYR A 66 -8.88 -1.46 13.75
N ASN A 67 -8.47 -1.22 12.52
CA ASN A 67 -7.68 -2.14 11.68
C ASN A 67 -8.34 -3.52 11.50
N GLY A 68 -9.67 -3.58 11.56
CA GLY A 68 -10.43 -4.81 11.37
C GLY A 68 -10.30 -5.35 9.93
N LEU A 69 -10.22 -4.45 8.94
CA LEU A 69 -9.79 -4.75 7.58
C LEU A 69 -8.31 -4.41 7.48
N GLY A 70 -7.46 -5.40 7.69
CA GLY A 70 -6.01 -5.25 7.70
C GLY A 70 -5.36 -5.82 6.44
N PHE A 71 -4.03 -5.96 6.47
CA PHE A 71 -3.25 -6.37 5.31
C PHE A 71 -3.66 -7.74 4.77
N HIS A 72 -3.89 -8.71 5.65
CA HIS A 72 -4.33 -10.05 5.29
C HIS A 72 -5.70 -10.03 4.60
N GLU A 73 -6.66 -9.32 5.17
CA GLU A 73 -8.02 -9.24 4.66
C GLU A 73 -8.10 -8.50 3.31
N TYR A 74 -7.25 -7.51 3.06
CA TYR A 74 -7.12 -6.88 1.74
C TYR A 74 -6.61 -7.85 0.69
N LEU A 75 -5.58 -8.66 1.01
CA LEU A 75 -5.07 -9.67 0.10
C LEU A 75 -6.09 -10.77 -0.19
N GLN A 76 -6.81 -11.25 0.84
CA GLN A 76 -7.91 -12.21 0.65
C GLN A 76 -9.02 -11.62 -0.22
N LEU A 77 -9.40 -10.36 0.00
CA LEU A 77 -10.41 -9.69 -0.83
C LEU A 77 -9.99 -9.62 -2.29
N CYS A 78 -8.71 -9.32 -2.55
CA CYS A 78 -8.17 -9.31 -3.91
C CYS A 78 -8.27 -10.70 -4.56
N GLU A 79 -7.92 -11.75 -3.83
CA GLU A 79 -8.00 -13.13 -4.33
C GLU A 79 -9.47 -13.56 -4.57
N ASP A 80 -10.38 -13.30 -3.63
CA ASP A 80 -11.81 -13.64 -3.73
C ASP A 80 -12.51 -12.96 -4.91
N LEU A 81 -12.08 -11.75 -5.28
CA LEU A 81 -12.66 -10.96 -6.36
C LEU A 81 -11.85 -10.96 -7.65
N ASP A 82 -10.74 -11.70 -7.71
CA ASP A 82 -9.79 -11.74 -8.83
C ASP A 82 -9.25 -10.35 -9.20
N MET A 83 -8.87 -9.58 -8.19
CA MET A 83 -8.20 -8.28 -8.33
C MET A 83 -6.70 -8.43 -8.11
N GLU A 84 -5.92 -7.59 -8.77
CA GLU A 84 -4.51 -7.43 -8.48
C GLU A 84 -4.33 -6.54 -7.23
N PRO A 85 -3.62 -6.99 -6.18
CA PRO A 85 -3.30 -6.14 -5.05
C PRO A 85 -2.21 -5.12 -5.42
N LEU A 86 -2.49 -3.84 -5.21
CA LEU A 86 -1.53 -2.75 -5.28
C LEU A 86 -1.34 -2.20 -3.87
N TYR A 87 -0.25 -2.60 -3.24
CA TYR A 87 0.05 -2.21 -1.87
C TYR A 87 0.76 -0.86 -1.83
N VAL A 88 0.22 0.08 -1.06
CA VAL A 88 0.86 1.37 -0.78
C VAL A 88 1.58 1.29 0.55
N CYS A 89 2.89 1.52 0.57
CA CYS A 89 3.68 1.57 1.79
C CYS A 89 4.08 3.00 2.15
N ASN A 90 4.29 3.27 3.44
CA ASN A 90 4.87 4.52 3.89
C ASN A 90 6.35 4.58 3.47
N CYS A 91 6.78 5.68 2.90
CA CYS A 91 8.18 5.89 2.47
C CYS A 91 9.08 6.55 3.53
N GLY A 92 8.65 6.62 4.78
CA GLY A 92 9.41 7.22 5.87
C GLY A 92 9.09 8.69 6.12
N MET A 93 7.85 9.09 5.85
CA MET A 93 7.37 10.43 6.17
C MET A 93 5.87 10.44 6.43
N THR A 94 5.41 11.41 7.21
CA THR A 94 3.99 11.67 7.40
C THR A 94 3.43 12.52 6.26
N CYS A 95 2.09 12.65 6.19
CA CYS A 95 1.40 13.28 5.08
C CYS A 95 1.96 14.67 4.76
N GLN A 96 2.53 14.81 3.58
CA GLN A 96 3.28 16.00 3.15
C GLN A 96 2.40 17.23 3.03
N GLY A 97 1.10 17.05 2.77
CA GLY A 97 0.13 18.13 2.75
C GLY A 97 -0.27 18.68 4.15
N ARG A 98 0.30 18.13 5.25
CA ARG A 98 -0.11 18.43 6.63
C ARG A 98 1.07 18.62 7.60
N ALA A 99 2.07 19.39 7.23
CA ALA A 99 3.29 19.61 8.02
C ALA A 99 4.04 18.28 8.27
N PRO A 100 4.75 17.76 7.28
CA PRO A 100 5.37 16.44 7.32
C PRO A 100 6.45 16.34 8.39
N VAL A 101 6.48 15.18 9.07
CA VAL A 101 7.60 14.72 9.88
C VAL A 101 8.37 13.69 9.08
N LEU A 102 9.67 13.87 8.95
CA LEU A 102 10.55 12.94 8.26
C LEU A 102 11.10 11.92 9.26
N PHE A 103 10.98 10.64 8.95
CA PHE A 103 11.64 9.59 9.71
C PHE A 103 13.11 9.53 9.26
N GLU A 104 14.01 9.44 10.21
CA GLU A 104 15.44 9.45 9.93
C GLU A 104 16.16 8.34 10.71
N GLY A 105 17.37 8.00 10.30
CA GLY A 105 18.20 7.01 10.98
C GLY A 105 17.46 5.68 11.17
N GLU A 106 17.40 5.22 12.41
CA GLU A 106 16.78 3.94 12.78
C GLU A 106 15.28 3.89 12.49
N GLU A 107 14.57 5.02 12.61
CA GLU A 107 13.13 5.07 12.31
C GLU A 107 12.84 4.84 10.83
N LEU A 108 13.66 5.40 9.94
CA LEU A 108 13.54 5.18 8.50
C LEU A 108 13.87 3.72 8.14
N GLU A 109 14.91 3.14 8.75
CA GLU A 109 15.27 1.73 8.55
C GLU A 109 14.15 0.80 9.04
N ASP A 110 13.54 1.10 10.17
CA ASP A 110 12.44 0.30 10.73
C ASP A 110 11.18 0.40 9.83
N MET A 111 10.90 1.57 9.22
CA MET A 111 9.81 1.70 8.26
C MET A 111 10.07 0.90 6.96
N LEU A 112 11.31 0.92 6.48
CA LEU A 112 11.71 0.10 5.34
C LEU A 112 11.60 -1.40 5.67
N GLN A 113 12.05 -1.80 6.87
CA GLN A 113 11.93 -3.20 7.30
C GLN A 113 10.47 -3.64 7.45
N ASP A 114 9.59 -2.78 7.95
CA ASP A 114 8.14 -3.04 8.03
C ASP A 114 7.53 -3.31 6.65
N THR A 115 7.98 -2.57 5.63
CA THR A 115 7.60 -2.82 4.23
C THR A 115 8.12 -4.17 3.71
N LEU A 116 9.38 -4.51 4.00
CA LEU A 116 9.95 -5.80 3.60
C LEU A 116 9.25 -6.97 4.29
N ASP A 117 8.86 -6.81 5.55
CA ASP A 117 8.09 -7.78 6.32
C ASP A 117 6.71 -8.01 5.69
N ALA A 118 6.04 -6.93 5.24
CA ALA A 118 4.77 -7.01 4.52
C ALA A 118 4.90 -7.78 3.20
N ILE A 119 5.98 -7.54 2.44
CA ILE A 119 6.26 -8.28 1.20
C ILE A 119 6.50 -9.74 1.50
N GLU A 120 7.36 -10.07 2.48
CA GLU A 120 7.61 -11.45 2.87
C GLU A 120 6.33 -12.14 3.33
N TYR A 121 5.47 -11.45 4.09
CA TYR A 121 4.17 -11.98 4.48
C TYR A 121 3.32 -12.35 3.26
N ALA A 122 3.26 -11.50 2.25
CA ALA A 122 2.45 -11.72 1.07
C ALA A 122 3.03 -12.86 0.19
N VAL A 123 4.31 -12.79 -0.16
CA VAL A 123 4.91 -13.64 -1.21
C VAL A 123 5.91 -14.67 -0.69
N GLY A 124 6.31 -14.60 0.57
CA GLY A 124 7.26 -15.54 1.16
C GLY A 124 6.67 -16.94 1.37
N GLY A 125 7.53 -17.95 1.34
CA GLY A 125 7.15 -19.32 1.66
C GLY A 125 6.76 -19.50 3.12
N LYS A 126 6.01 -20.55 3.43
CA LYS A 126 5.55 -20.87 4.81
C LYS A 126 6.68 -21.21 5.78
N ASP A 127 7.90 -21.33 5.31
CA ASP A 127 9.13 -21.54 6.07
C ASP A 127 9.83 -20.23 6.45
N THR A 128 9.38 -19.10 5.92
CA THR A 128 9.84 -17.78 6.33
C THR A 128 9.09 -17.29 7.58
N VAL A 129 9.63 -16.29 8.27
CA VAL A 129 9.00 -15.76 9.50
C VAL A 129 7.57 -15.28 9.24
N TRP A 130 7.40 -14.40 8.26
CA TRP A 130 6.12 -13.79 7.96
C TRP A 130 5.19 -14.70 7.14
N GLY A 131 5.75 -15.52 6.25
CA GLY A 131 4.97 -16.56 5.56
C GLY A 131 4.41 -17.62 6.52
N SER A 132 5.15 -17.95 7.59
CA SER A 132 4.65 -18.82 8.68
C SER A 132 3.44 -18.19 9.39
N LEU A 133 3.50 -16.90 9.69
CA LEU A 133 2.36 -16.19 10.29
C LEU A 133 1.15 -16.17 9.36
N ARG A 134 1.36 -15.93 8.05
CA ARG A 134 0.29 -16.02 7.05
C ARG A 134 -0.39 -17.40 7.07
N ALA A 135 0.41 -18.46 7.13
CA ALA A 135 -0.11 -19.84 7.21
C ALA A 135 -0.93 -20.07 8.49
N GLN A 136 -0.49 -19.54 9.64
CA GLN A 136 -1.23 -19.59 10.90
C GLN A 136 -2.55 -18.82 10.82
N MET A 137 -2.60 -17.75 10.03
CA MET A 137 -3.82 -16.98 9.76
C MET A 137 -4.77 -17.65 8.74
N GLY A 138 -4.45 -18.88 8.31
CA GLY A 138 -5.30 -19.70 7.46
C GLY A 138 -4.96 -19.68 5.97
N HIS A 139 -3.91 -18.98 5.54
CA HIS A 139 -3.48 -18.91 4.13
C HIS A 139 -2.03 -19.39 3.96
N PRO A 140 -1.81 -20.72 3.82
CA PRO A 140 -0.45 -21.28 3.75
C PRO A 140 0.31 -20.94 2.47
N GLU A 141 -0.41 -20.76 1.35
CA GLU A 141 0.21 -20.43 0.08
C GLU A 141 0.49 -18.92 -0.05
N PRO A 142 1.53 -18.51 -0.81
CA PRO A 142 1.75 -17.09 -1.10
C PRO A 142 0.56 -16.44 -1.80
N PHE A 143 0.27 -15.21 -1.42
CA PHE A 143 -0.62 -14.34 -2.18
C PHE A 143 0.06 -13.83 -3.46
N ARG A 144 -0.73 -13.48 -4.46
CA ARG A 144 -0.26 -12.66 -5.58
C ARG A 144 -0.06 -11.21 -5.08
N MET A 145 1.12 -10.63 -5.30
CA MET A 145 1.39 -9.22 -5.07
C MET A 145 2.50 -8.76 -6.01
N ASN A 146 2.11 -8.09 -7.09
CA ASN A 146 3.03 -7.69 -8.15
C ASN A 146 3.33 -6.19 -8.16
N TYR A 147 2.61 -5.38 -7.35
CA TYR A 147 2.69 -3.93 -7.36
C TYR A 147 2.84 -3.37 -5.96
N ILE A 148 3.81 -2.48 -5.79
CA ILE A 148 4.01 -1.71 -4.56
C ILE A 148 4.19 -0.25 -4.93
N GLU A 149 3.39 0.60 -4.33
CA GLU A 149 3.55 2.05 -4.41
C GLU A 149 4.31 2.54 -3.19
N ILE A 150 5.38 3.30 -3.42
CA ILE A 150 6.26 3.81 -2.38
C ILE A 150 5.85 5.24 -2.06
N GLY A 151 5.21 5.42 -0.90
CA GLY A 151 4.64 6.70 -0.48
C GLY A 151 3.23 6.94 -1.02
N ASN A 152 2.67 8.12 -0.74
CA ASN A 152 1.39 8.60 -1.25
C ASN A 152 1.41 10.11 -1.39
N GLU A 153 1.16 10.63 -2.60
CA GLU A 153 1.14 12.08 -2.89
C GLU A 153 2.42 12.82 -2.47
N ASN A 154 3.55 12.10 -2.43
CA ASN A 154 4.85 12.64 -2.03
C ASN A 154 5.63 13.18 -3.21
N PHE A 155 6.43 14.22 -2.96
CA PHE A 155 7.22 14.91 -3.97
C PHE A 155 8.46 15.61 -3.36
N GLY A 156 9.37 16.03 -4.23
CA GLY A 156 10.55 16.81 -3.86
C GLY A 156 11.70 15.99 -3.27
N PRO A 157 12.83 16.66 -2.90
CA PRO A 157 14.08 16.00 -2.55
C PRO A 157 13.99 14.99 -1.40
N ASP A 158 13.14 15.28 -0.40
CA ASP A 158 12.94 14.38 0.74
C ASP A 158 12.29 13.07 0.31
N TYR A 159 11.30 13.14 -0.59
CA TYR A 159 10.68 11.96 -1.18
C TYR A 159 11.66 11.22 -2.10
N GLU A 160 12.35 11.92 -2.98
CA GLU A 160 13.29 11.34 -3.96
C GLU A 160 14.35 10.46 -3.28
N MET A 161 14.93 10.95 -2.19
CA MET A 161 15.93 10.21 -1.42
C MET A 161 15.33 8.95 -0.78
N ARG A 162 14.14 9.07 -0.17
CA ARG A 162 13.44 7.95 0.48
C ARG A 162 12.96 6.92 -0.54
N TYR A 163 12.33 7.40 -1.61
CA TYR A 163 11.88 6.53 -2.70
C TYR A 163 13.05 5.71 -3.25
N ARG A 164 14.19 6.34 -3.57
CA ARG A 164 15.37 5.63 -4.07
C ARG A 164 15.83 4.54 -3.12
N LYS A 165 15.91 4.85 -1.82
CA LYS A 165 16.30 3.86 -0.80
C LYS A 165 15.37 2.66 -0.76
N PHE A 166 14.07 2.90 -0.76
CA PHE A 166 13.05 1.84 -0.79
C PHE A 166 13.11 1.06 -2.12
N PHE A 167 13.15 1.76 -3.23
CA PHE A 167 13.24 1.16 -4.57
C PHE A 167 14.43 0.22 -4.68
N ASP A 168 15.64 0.68 -4.37
CA ASP A 168 16.87 -0.11 -4.50
C ASP A 168 16.82 -1.35 -3.60
N THR A 169 16.33 -1.19 -2.37
CA THR A 169 16.24 -2.29 -1.40
C THR A 169 15.20 -3.34 -1.80
N ILE A 170 13.99 -2.91 -2.18
CA ILE A 170 12.92 -3.82 -2.62
C ILE A 170 13.33 -4.50 -3.92
N ARG A 171 13.85 -3.77 -4.89
CA ARG A 171 14.31 -4.31 -6.18
C ARG A 171 15.39 -5.37 -6.03
N ALA A 172 16.32 -5.18 -5.11
CA ALA A 172 17.39 -6.16 -4.85
C ALA A 172 16.85 -7.49 -4.32
N ARG A 173 15.78 -7.46 -3.52
CA ARG A 173 15.19 -8.68 -2.91
C ARG A 173 14.07 -9.29 -3.74
N TYR A 174 13.27 -8.45 -4.40
CA TYR A 174 12.05 -8.83 -5.12
C TYR A 174 12.03 -8.22 -6.52
N PRO A 175 12.91 -8.68 -7.43
CA PRO A 175 13.13 -8.06 -8.74
C PRO A 175 11.90 -8.05 -9.65
N ASN A 176 10.94 -8.92 -9.40
CA ASN A 176 9.73 -9.07 -10.22
C ASN A 176 8.57 -8.15 -9.78
N ILE A 177 8.67 -7.52 -8.61
CA ILE A 177 7.65 -6.57 -8.14
C ILE A 177 7.86 -5.24 -8.87
N ARG A 178 6.78 -4.70 -9.43
CA ARG A 178 6.76 -3.37 -10.02
C ARG A 178 6.60 -2.31 -8.95
N LEU A 179 7.43 -1.29 -9.03
CA LEU A 179 7.51 -0.23 -8.04
C LEU A 179 6.97 1.07 -8.61
N ILE A 180 6.03 1.67 -7.89
CA ILE A 180 5.26 2.83 -8.31
C ILE A 180 5.74 4.05 -7.55
N ALA A 181 6.00 5.14 -8.27
CA ALA A 181 6.34 6.44 -7.71
C ALA A 181 5.13 7.39 -7.73
N ASN A 182 5.10 8.35 -6.82
CA ASN A 182 4.02 9.36 -6.74
C ASN A 182 4.23 10.55 -7.70
N THR A 183 5.35 10.63 -8.35
CA THR A 183 5.71 11.70 -9.28
C THR A 183 6.77 11.23 -10.27
N HIS A 184 6.93 11.95 -11.36
CA HIS A 184 7.97 11.71 -12.35
C HIS A 184 9.37 11.97 -11.78
N LEU A 185 10.24 10.96 -11.82
CA LEU A 185 11.57 10.95 -11.23
C LEU A 185 12.71 10.80 -12.26
N GLU A 186 12.37 10.73 -13.55
CA GLU A 186 13.33 10.48 -14.64
C GLU A 186 14.37 11.59 -14.74
N LYS A 187 13.98 12.85 -14.50
CA LYS A 187 14.89 14.00 -14.56
C LYS A 187 15.95 13.96 -13.46
N GLN A 188 15.66 13.29 -12.35
CA GLN A 188 16.57 13.06 -11.23
C GLN A 188 17.41 11.78 -11.42
N GLY A 189 17.21 11.06 -12.52
CA GLY A 189 17.87 9.78 -12.78
C GLY A 189 17.46 8.68 -11.78
N ILE A 190 16.22 8.75 -11.26
CA ILE A 190 15.66 7.76 -10.34
C ILE A 190 14.66 6.91 -11.13
N PRO A 191 14.83 5.58 -11.17
CA PRO A 191 13.94 4.71 -11.91
C PRO A 191 12.59 4.54 -11.22
N ALA A 192 11.52 4.43 -12.01
CA ALA A 192 10.20 3.99 -11.59
C ALA A 192 9.64 3.06 -12.67
N ASP A 193 8.90 2.02 -12.29
CA ASP A 193 8.23 1.17 -13.27
C ASP A 193 6.89 1.78 -13.71
N ILE A 194 6.25 2.51 -12.81
CA ILE A 194 4.95 3.18 -13.00
C ILE A 194 4.97 4.48 -12.20
N VAL A 195 4.23 5.46 -12.68
CA VAL A 195 3.97 6.72 -11.95
C VAL A 195 2.48 6.82 -11.67
N ASP A 196 2.11 7.11 -10.42
CA ASP A 196 0.74 7.37 -9.98
C ASP A 196 0.55 8.88 -9.78
N GLU A 197 -0.12 9.52 -10.74
CA GLU A 197 -0.35 10.96 -10.73
C GLU A 197 -1.74 11.28 -10.20
N HIS A 198 -1.80 12.15 -9.20
CA HIS A 198 -3.05 12.60 -8.59
C HIS A 198 -3.39 14.02 -9.03
N PHE A 199 -4.52 14.20 -9.70
CA PHE A 199 -5.01 15.51 -10.14
C PHE A 199 -6.29 15.90 -9.39
N TYR A 200 -6.20 16.93 -8.56
CA TYR A 200 -7.34 17.61 -7.97
C TYR A 200 -7.68 18.84 -8.80
N SER A 201 -8.58 18.72 -9.77
CA SER A 201 -8.82 19.77 -10.75
C SER A 201 -10.28 19.85 -11.18
N THR A 202 -10.60 20.79 -12.10
CA THR A 202 -11.93 21.05 -12.59
C THR A 202 -12.31 20.12 -13.76
N ALA A 203 -13.61 20.05 -14.09
CA ALA A 203 -14.07 19.30 -15.25
C ALA A 203 -13.45 19.80 -16.55
N GLU A 204 -13.24 21.12 -16.68
CA GLU A 204 -12.60 21.74 -17.83
C GLU A 204 -11.16 21.25 -18.00
N PHE A 205 -10.39 21.20 -16.90
CA PHE A 205 -9.03 20.65 -16.92
C PHE A 205 -9.00 19.23 -17.51
N PHE A 206 -9.88 18.35 -17.05
CA PHE A 206 -9.92 16.97 -17.56
C PHE A 206 -10.36 16.90 -19.02
N ALA A 207 -11.29 17.76 -19.45
CA ALA A 207 -11.70 17.84 -20.85
C ALA A 207 -10.58 18.33 -21.77
N GLU A 208 -9.76 19.28 -21.30
CA GLU A 208 -8.62 19.82 -22.07
C GLU A 208 -7.44 18.84 -22.13
N ASN A 209 -7.33 17.93 -21.15
CA ASN A 209 -6.21 16.99 -21.01
C ASN A 209 -6.58 15.54 -21.35
N ILE A 210 -7.61 15.28 -22.12
CA ILE A 210 -8.05 13.92 -22.50
C ILE A 210 -6.98 13.11 -23.23
N HIS A 211 -5.99 13.77 -23.81
CA HIS A 211 -4.88 13.16 -24.56
C HIS A 211 -3.55 13.16 -23.78
N TYR A 212 -3.59 13.51 -22.48
CA TYR A 212 -2.37 13.65 -21.66
C TYR A 212 -1.52 12.38 -21.65
N TYR A 213 -2.15 11.22 -21.61
CA TYR A 213 -1.49 9.92 -21.57
C TYR A 213 -1.29 9.23 -22.91
N ASP A 214 -1.72 9.82 -24.03
CA ASP A 214 -1.63 9.18 -25.36
C ASP A 214 -0.18 8.94 -25.83
N GLY A 215 0.78 9.61 -25.24
CA GLY A 215 2.21 9.46 -25.52
C GLY A 215 2.99 8.52 -24.59
N TYR A 216 2.30 7.86 -23.67
CA TYR A 216 2.91 6.87 -22.78
C TYR A 216 2.80 5.48 -23.42
N ASP A 217 3.91 4.74 -23.46
CA ASP A 217 4.00 3.36 -23.99
C ASP A 217 3.61 2.31 -22.93
#